data_51df236caec1f9c691af30cc652f73a1
#
_entry.id   51df236caec1f9c691af30cc652f73a1
#
_cell.length_a   1.000
_cell.length_b   1.000
_cell.length_c   1.000
_cell.angle_alpha   90.00
_cell.angle_beta   90.00
_cell.angle_gamma   90.00
#
_symmetry.space_group_name_H-M   'P 1'
#
loop_
_entity.id
_entity.type
_entity.pdbx_description
1 polymer ?
#
loop_
_entity_poly.entity_id
_entity_poly.type
_entity_poly.pdbx_seq_one_letter_code
_entity_poly.pdbx_strand_id
1 'polypeptide(L)'
;MYKLNKSVEKIELNNQMFLANFETGAMVLLDDARKKILDNVSAQRTLREEIFINDQEFLEKMLDGGYFDTIEQPLASAYLHVTNICNLNCIGCYSYDRTRNCKNKLSLKQVQYIIRELVDNGVEQITISGGEPLIREDLVSILE
;
A
#
# COMPACT_ATOMS: atom_id res chain seq x y z
N MET A 1 -6.27 -10.01 6.45
CA MET A 1 -5.12 -9.13 6.11
C MET A 1 -5.04 -8.04 7.17
N TYR A 2 -3.84 -7.66 7.59
CA TYR A 2 -3.61 -6.71 8.68
C TYR A 2 -2.79 -5.52 8.18
N LYS A 3 -3.05 -4.35 8.73
CA LYS A 3 -2.30 -3.12 8.47
C LYS A 3 -1.74 -2.60 9.79
N LEU A 4 -0.49 -2.13 9.79
CA LEU A 4 0.08 -1.50 10.97
C LEU A 4 -0.69 -0.21 11.28
N ASN A 5 -1.16 -0.08 12.54
CA ASN A 5 -1.88 1.12 12.98
C ASN A 5 -0.96 2.35 12.90
N LYS A 6 -1.54 3.50 12.57
CA LYS A 6 -0.80 4.77 12.36
C LYS A 6 -0.12 5.30 13.63
N SER A 7 -0.62 4.92 14.80
CA SER A 7 -0.07 5.29 16.11
C SER A 7 1.06 4.37 16.58
N VAL A 8 1.50 3.43 15.73
CA VAL A 8 2.53 2.45 16.08
C VAL A 8 3.87 2.84 15.48
N GLU A 9 4.89 2.90 16.35
CA GLU A 9 6.26 3.22 15.98
C GLU A 9 7.27 2.20 16.54
N LYS A 10 8.40 2.06 15.84
CA LYS A 10 9.55 1.28 16.33
C LYS A 10 10.41 2.19 17.20
N ILE A 11 10.73 1.73 18.41
CA ILE A 11 11.57 2.45 19.38
C ILE A 11 12.76 1.58 19.76
N GLU A 12 13.95 2.14 19.72
CA GLU A 12 15.15 1.48 20.22
C GLU A 12 15.49 2.03 21.63
N LEU A 13 15.53 1.13 22.60
CA LEU A 13 15.92 1.43 23.99
C LEU A 13 16.95 0.39 24.47
N ASN A 14 18.11 0.85 24.94
CA ASN A 14 19.16 0.00 25.48
C ASN A 14 19.55 -1.17 24.55
N ASN A 15 19.73 -0.89 23.25
CA ASN A 15 20.01 -1.89 22.21
C ASN A 15 18.90 -2.94 22.00
N GLN A 16 17.72 -2.70 22.51
CA GLN A 16 16.54 -3.52 22.30
C GLN A 16 15.52 -2.77 21.46
N MET A 17 14.90 -3.47 20.51
CA MET A 17 13.87 -2.91 19.66
C MET A 17 12.48 -3.20 20.21
N PHE A 18 11.68 -2.18 20.36
CA PHE A 18 10.29 -2.27 20.79
C PHE A 18 9.38 -1.76 19.68
N LEU A 19 8.19 -2.30 19.63
CA LEU A 19 7.07 -1.73 18.92
C LEU A 19 6.14 -1.09 19.96
N ALA A 20 5.87 0.19 19.82
CA ALA A 20 5.03 0.95 20.75
C ALA A 20 3.79 1.49 20.03
N ASN A 21 2.63 1.29 20.63
CA ASN A 21 1.40 1.93 20.20
C ASN A 21 1.14 3.13 21.11
N PHE A 22 1.25 4.34 20.55
CA PHE A 22 1.11 5.59 21.30
C PHE A 22 -0.35 5.93 21.65
N GLU A 23 -1.32 5.27 21.06
CA GLU A 23 -2.73 5.46 21.37
C GLU A 23 -3.16 4.60 22.57
N THR A 24 -2.73 3.34 22.60
CA THR A 24 -3.08 2.41 23.69
C THR A 24 -2.06 2.38 24.83
N GLY A 25 -0.85 2.88 24.59
CA GLY A 25 0.29 2.78 25.52
C GLY A 25 0.91 1.39 25.55
N ALA A 26 0.48 0.46 24.71
CA ALA A 26 1.02 -0.89 24.65
C ALA A 26 2.44 -0.89 24.07
N MET A 27 3.33 -1.73 24.63
CA MET A 27 4.70 -1.89 24.16
C MET A 27 5.09 -3.37 24.12
N VAL A 28 5.69 -3.81 23.01
CA VAL A 28 6.15 -5.19 22.84
C VAL A 28 7.61 -5.22 22.40
N LEU A 29 8.40 -6.09 23.04
CA LEU A 29 9.79 -6.33 22.66
C LEU A 29 9.83 -7.18 21.39
N LEU A 30 10.67 -6.77 20.43
CA LEU A 30 10.88 -7.47 19.18
C LEU A 30 12.21 -8.25 19.22
N ASP A 31 12.15 -9.56 19.04
CA ASP A 31 13.30 -10.37 18.71
C ASP A 31 13.68 -10.24 17.22
N ASP A 32 14.81 -10.84 16.83
CA ASP A 32 15.32 -10.69 15.46
C ASP A 32 14.41 -11.34 14.39
N ALA A 33 13.65 -12.37 14.75
CA ALA A 33 12.68 -12.99 13.84
C ALA A 33 11.48 -12.05 13.59
N ARG A 34 10.92 -11.48 14.64
CA ARG A 34 9.80 -10.56 14.60
C ARG A 34 10.17 -9.22 13.98
N LYS A 35 11.42 -8.74 14.19
CA LYS A 35 11.95 -7.58 13.46
C LYS A 35 11.90 -7.79 11.95
N LYS A 36 12.37 -8.95 11.44
CA LYS A 36 12.35 -9.25 10.00
C LYS A 36 10.93 -9.27 9.43
N ILE A 37 9.98 -9.85 10.18
CA ILE A 37 8.56 -9.82 9.80
C ILE A 37 8.10 -8.36 9.65
N LEU A 38 8.36 -7.53 10.66
CA LEU A 38 7.92 -6.14 10.68
C LEU A 38 8.71 -5.22 9.73
N ASP A 39 9.94 -5.55 9.36
CA ASP A 39 10.70 -4.82 8.33
C ASP A 39 10.11 -5.05 6.95
N ASN A 40 9.66 -6.26 6.66
CA ASN A 40 8.91 -6.56 5.44
C ASN A 40 7.55 -5.82 5.42
N VAL A 41 6.93 -5.60 6.58
CA VAL A 41 5.69 -4.81 6.73
C VAL A 41 5.91 -3.35 6.46
N SER A 42 7.00 -2.76 6.97
CA SER A 42 7.26 -1.32 6.79
C SER A 42 7.46 -0.94 5.32
N ALA A 43 7.84 -1.90 4.46
CA ALA A 43 7.92 -1.68 3.01
C ALA A 43 6.54 -1.73 2.32
N GLN A 44 5.59 -2.53 2.83
CA GLN A 44 4.29 -2.78 2.20
C GLN A 44 3.09 -2.37 3.07
N ARG A 45 3.29 -2.02 4.34
CA ARG A 45 2.29 -1.65 5.36
C ARG A 45 1.11 -2.63 5.56
N THR A 46 1.03 -3.72 4.83
CA THR A 46 0.00 -4.74 4.95
C THR A 46 0.61 -6.12 5.16
N LEU A 47 0.00 -6.91 6.04
CA LEU A 47 0.42 -8.26 6.38
C LEU A 47 -0.67 -9.26 6.03
N ARG A 48 -0.26 -10.36 5.43
CA ARG A 48 -1.11 -11.55 5.31
C ARG A 48 -0.96 -12.42 6.54
N GLU A 49 -2.04 -13.03 6.95
CA GLU A 49 -2.09 -13.94 8.11
C GLU A 49 -1.08 -15.09 8.03
N GLU A 50 -0.80 -15.54 6.80
CA GLU A 50 0.15 -16.61 6.50
C GLU A 50 1.57 -16.35 7.05
N ILE A 51 1.96 -15.09 7.22
CA ILE A 51 3.26 -14.70 7.78
C ILE A 51 3.38 -15.11 9.25
N PHE A 52 2.24 -15.22 9.95
CA PHE A 52 2.18 -15.55 11.38
C PHE A 52 1.84 -17.03 11.64
N ILE A 53 1.87 -17.89 10.61
CA ILE A 53 1.50 -19.32 10.74
C ILE A 53 2.26 -20.03 11.87
N ASN A 54 3.50 -19.63 12.11
CA ASN A 54 4.37 -20.22 13.14
C ASN A 54 4.41 -19.38 14.44
N ASP A 55 3.69 -18.27 14.54
CA ASP A 55 3.69 -17.37 15.72
C ASP A 55 2.31 -16.74 15.94
N GLN A 56 1.28 -17.57 16.09
CA GLN A 56 -0.10 -17.15 16.31
C GLN A 56 -0.26 -16.36 17.62
N GLU A 57 0.48 -16.75 18.67
CA GLU A 57 0.49 -16.04 19.95
C GLU A 57 0.97 -14.61 19.79
N PHE A 58 1.98 -14.38 18.92
CA PHE A 58 2.44 -13.04 18.62
C PHE A 58 1.39 -12.23 17.86
N LEU A 59 0.74 -12.84 16.87
CA LEU A 59 -0.35 -12.18 16.14
C LEU A 59 -1.49 -11.77 17.07
N GLU A 60 -1.94 -12.65 17.98
CA GLU A 60 -2.98 -12.32 18.96
C GLU A 60 -2.56 -11.14 19.84
N LYS A 61 -1.33 -11.14 20.38
CA LYS A 61 -0.79 -10.01 21.14
C LYS A 61 -0.76 -8.71 20.36
N MET A 62 -0.45 -8.78 19.07
CA MET A 62 -0.41 -7.62 18.20
C MET A 62 -1.80 -7.06 17.92
N LEU A 63 -2.81 -7.92 17.80
CA LEU A 63 -4.21 -7.51 17.64
C LEU A 63 -4.77 -6.92 18.95
N ASP A 64 -4.58 -7.61 20.08
CA ASP A 64 -5.05 -7.17 21.39
C ASP A 64 -4.42 -5.84 21.85
N GLY A 65 -3.15 -5.63 21.51
CA GLY A 65 -2.43 -4.38 21.78
C GLY A 65 -2.78 -3.23 20.82
N GLY A 66 -3.66 -3.47 19.83
CA GLY A 66 -4.05 -2.48 18.82
C GLY A 66 -2.92 -2.09 17.88
N TYR A 67 -1.90 -2.96 17.70
CA TYR A 67 -0.80 -2.68 16.78
C TYR A 67 -1.20 -2.84 15.34
N PHE A 68 -2.19 -3.68 15.05
CA PHE A 68 -2.73 -3.93 13.72
C PHE A 68 -4.21 -3.60 13.62
N ASP A 69 -4.57 -2.99 12.51
CA ASP A 69 -5.95 -2.85 12.06
C ASP A 69 -6.28 -4.00 11.11
N THR A 70 -7.42 -4.65 11.29
CA THR A 70 -7.91 -5.69 10.38
C THR A 70 -8.50 -5.03 9.14
N ILE A 71 -8.03 -5.43 7.96
CA ILE A 71 -8.65 -5.06 6.69
C ILE A 71 -9.72 -6.13 6.37
N GLU A 72 -10.98 -5.82 6.65
CA GLU A 72 -12.09 -6.76 6.48
C GLU A 72 -12.37 -7.10 5.01
N GLN A 73 -12.21 -6.13 4.11
CA GLN A 73 -12.40 -6.31 2.67
C GLN A 73 -11.29 -5.59 1.91
N PRO A 74 -10.12 -6.22 1.72
CA PRO A 74 -9.06 -5.62 0.94
C PRO A 74 -9.52 -5.45 -0.52
N LEU A 75 -9.20 -4.31 -1.12
CA LEU A 75 -9.40 -4.11 -2.54
C LEU A 75 -8.47 -5.06 -3.30
N ALA A 76 -9.01 -6.08 -3.96
CA ALA A 76 -8.20 -7.06 -4.68
C ALA A 76 -7.51 -6.44 -5.90
N SER A 77 -8.16 -5.49 -6.57
CA SER A 77 -7.62 -4.86 -7.79
C SER A 77 -8.11 -3.42 -7.94
N ALA A 78 -7.32 -2.62 -8.67
CA ALA A 78 -7.65 -1.26 -9.03
C ALA A 78 -7.32 -0.95 -10.49
N TYR A 79 -8.11 -0.08 -11.12
CA TYR A 79 -7.78 0.54 -12.39
C TYR A 79 -7.29 1.96 -12.13
N LEU A 80 -6.04 2.24 -12.48
CA LEU A 80 -5.44 3.57 -12.30
C LEU A 80 -5.32 4.27 -13.64
N HIS A 81 -6.14 5.32 -13.83
CA HIS A 81 -6.06 6.19 -15.00
C HIS A 81 -4.93 7.21 -14.80
N VAL A 82 -3.79 6.97 -15.45
CA VAL A 82 -2.59 7.81 -15.30
C VAL A 82 -2.54 8.99 -16.25
N THR A 83 -3.39 9.00 -17.27
CA THR A 83 -3.53 10.08 -18.26
C THR A 83 -4.91 10.07 -18.90
N ASN A 84 -5.39 11.22 -19.32
CA ASN A 84 -6.57 11.34 -20.19
C ASN A 84 -6.19 11.65 -21.66
N ILE A 85 -4.88 11.79 -21.96
CA ILE A 85 -4.39 11.98 -23.31
C ILE A 85 -4.42 10.64 -24.05
N CYS A 86 -4.87 10.65 -25.29
CA CYS A 86 -4.97 9.45 -26.12
C CYS A 86 -4.83 9.80 -27.61
N ASN A 87 -4.03 9.02 -28.29
CA ASN A 87 -3.84 9.11 -29.76
C ASN A 87 -4.67 8.07 -30.54
N LEU A 88 -5.50 7.28 -29.84
CA LEU A 88 -6.35 6.25 -30.43
C LEU A 88 -7.79 6.79 -30.60
N ASN A 89 -8.54 6.17 -31.51
CA ASN A 89 -9.95 6.48 -31.75
C ASN A 89 -10.80 5.20 -31.74
N CYS A 90 -10.83 4.54 -30.58
CA CYS A 90 -11.52 3.26 -30.42
C CYS A 90 -13.04 3.45 -30.46
N ILE A 91 -13.75 2.58 -31.20
CA ILE A 91 -15.21 2.49 -31.18
C ILE A 91 -15.64 1.95 -29.82
N GLY A 92 -16.56 2.67 -29.13
CA GLY A 92 -17.03 2.23 -27.81
C GLY A 92 -16.01 2.41 -26.69
N CYS A 93 -15.13 3.40 -26.80
CA CYS A 93 -14.14 3.71 -25.75
C CYS A 93 -14.85 4.06 -24.42
N TYR A 94 -14.62 3.27 -23.36
CA TYR A 94 -15.23 3.43 -22.05
C TYR A 94 -14.77 4.71 -21.31
N SER A 95 -13.54 5.19 -21.62
CA SER A 95 -12.96 6.39 -21.04
C SER A 95 -13.17 7.66 -21.89
N TYR A 96 -14.04 7.59 -22.91
CA TYR A 96 -14.29 8.73 -23.77
C TYR A 96 -15.15 9.77 -23.04
N ASP A 97 -14.59 10.95 -22.82
CA ASP A 97 -15.34 12.10 -22.32
C ASP A 97 -14.88 13.42 -23.00
N ARG A 98 -15.55 14.52 -22.64
CA ARG A 98 -15.23 15.86 -23.18
C ARG A 98 -13.90 16.42 -22.71
N THR A 99 -13.29 15.84 -21.66
CA THR A 99 -12.00 16.24 -21.08
C THR A 99 -10.84 15.49 -21.71
N ARG A 100 -11.12 14.55 -22.62
CA ARG A 100 -10.10 13.81 -23.34
C ARG A 100 -9.13 14.77 -24.04
N ASN A 101 -7.85 14.45 -23.93
CA ASN A 101 -6.73 15.26 -24.44
C ASN A 101 -6.55 16.63 -23.77
N CYS A 102 -7.25 16.95 -22.66
CA CYS A 102 -6.89 18.06 -21.83
C CYS A 102 -5.51 17.84 -21.19
N LYS A 103 -4.72 18.92 -21.08
CA LYS A 103 -3.33 18.84 -20.60
C LYS A 103 -3.17 18.50 -19.11
N ASN A 104 -4.26 18.36 -18.37
CA ASN A 104 -4.21 17.96 -16.96
C ASN A 104 -3.87 16.47 -16.84
N LYS A 105 -2.65 16.17 -16.46
CA LYS A 105 -2.20 14.82 -16.12
C LYS A 105 -1.65 14.78 -14.69
N LEU A 106 -1.79 13.66 -14.03
CA LEU A 106 -1.11 13.42 -12.78
C LEU A 106 0.40 13.44 -12.99
N SER A 107 1.13 14.12 -12.13
CA SER A 107 2.59 14.05 -12.12
C SER A 107 3.07 12.66 -11.69
N LEU A 108 4.32 12.30 -12.01
CA LEU A 108 4.92 11.05 -11.56
C LEU A 108 4.78 10.85 -10.05
N LYS A 109 5.10 11.89 -9.25
CA LYS A 109 5.01 11.84 -7.79
C LYS A 109 3.58 11.56 -7.30
N GLN A 110 2.57 12.15 -7.94
CA GLN A 110 1.17 11.88 -7.59
C GLN A 110 0.75 10.46 -7.93
N VAL A 111 1.18 9.94 -9.09
CA VAL A 111 0.89 8.55 -9.47
C VAL A 111 1.56 7.58 -8.51
N GLN A 112 2.83 7.78 -8.19
CA GLN A 112 3.57 6.96 -7.22
C GLN A 112 2.94 7.02 -5.83
N TYR A 113 2.47 8.19 -5.40
CA TYR A 113 1.75 8.33 -4.14
C TYR A 113 0.44 7.51 -4.14
N ILE A 114 -0.36 7.61 -5.21
CA ILE A 114 -1.61 6.85 -5.35
C ILE A 114 -1.32 5.34 -5.35
N ILE A 115 -0.29 4.89 -6.07
CA ILE A 115 0.10 3.47 -6.09
C ILE A 115 0.45 2.99 -4.69
N ARG A 116 1.23 3.75 -3.93
CA ARG A 116 1.57 3.41 -2.53
C ARG A 116 0.33 3.32 -1.66
N GLU A 117 -0.57 4.30 -1.74
CA GLU A 117 -1.83 4.26 -0.99
C GLU A 117 -2.69 3.02 -1.36
N LEU A 118 -2.73 2.65 -2.64
CA LEU A 118 -3.44 1.43 -3.07
C LEU A 118 -2.80 0.17 -2.48
N VAL A 119 -1.48 0.04 -2.57
CA VAL A 119 -0.73 -1.09 -1.99
C VAL A 119 -0.90 -1.12 -0.46
N ASP A 120 -0.79 0.03 0.20
CA ASP A 120 -0.98 0.18 1.65
C ASP A 120 -2.39 -0.22 2.12
N ASN A 121 -3.38 -0.19 1.22
CA ASN A 121 -4.74 -0.66 1.47
C ASN A 121 -5.01 -2.06 0.90
N GLY A 122 -3.96 -2.81 0.56
CA GLY A 122 -4.04 -4.23 0.23
C GLY A 122 -4.39 -4.54 -1.21
N VAL A 123 -4.30 -3.57 -2.13
CA VAL A 123 -4.49 -3.83 -3.56
C VAL A 123 -3.35 -4.69 -4.07
N GLU A 124 -3.68 -5.85 -4.63
CA GLU A 124 -2.70 -6.83 -5.14
C GLU A 124 -2.43 -6.65 -6.64
N GLN A 125 -3.38 -6.07 -7.36
CA GLN A 125 -3.28 -5.88 -8.80
C GLN A 125 -3.72 -4.47 -9.19
N ILE A 126 -2.83 -3.74 -9.87
CA ILE A 126 -3.12 -2.42 -10.42
C ILE A 126 -3.04 -2.48 -11.93
N THR A 127 -4.16 -2.23 -12.59
CA THR A 127 -4.20 -2.07 -14.06
C THR A 127 -3.96 -0.61 -14.40
N ILE A 128 -2.84 -0.32 -15.04
CA ILE A 128 -2.55 1.01 -15.56
C ILE A 128 -3.37 1.27 -16.81
N SER A 129 -4.14 2.33 -16.79
CA SER A 129 -5.11 2.68 -17.83
C SER A 129 -5.21 4.20 -18.01
N GLY A 130 -6.28 4.65 -18.67
CA GLY A 130 -6.58 6.07 -18.89
C GLY A 130 -7.02 6.33 -20.32
N GLY A 131 -6.44 7.35 -20.95
CA GLY A 131 -6.44 7.50 -22.41
C GLY A 131 -5.58 6.40 -23.03
N GLU A 132 -4.34 6.73 -23.43
CA GLU A 132 -3.36 5.73 -23.84
C GLU A 132 -2.11 5.86 -22.95
N PRO A 133 -1.91 4.94 -21.97
CA PRO A 133 -0.78 5.03 -21.05
C PRO A 133 0.59 5.01 -21.75
N LEU A 134 0.73 4.29 -22.88
CA LEU A 134 2.00 4.15 -23.60
C LEU A 134 2.53 5.47 -24.18
N ILE A 135 1.71 6.52 -24.27
CA ILE A 135 2.19 7.83 -24.71
C ILE A 135 2.77 8.68 -23.55
N ARG A 136 2.74 8.16 -22.30
CA ARG A 136 3.42 8.82 -21.17
C ARG A 136 4.91 8.56 -21.22
N GLU A 137 5.70 9.63 -21.31
CA GLU A 137 7.17 9.53 -21.34
C GLU A 137 7.77 8.94 -20.07
N ASP A 138 7.09 9.14 -18.93
CA ASP A 138 7.49 8.67 -17.60
C ASP A 138 6.82 7.34 -17.18
N LEU A 139 6.19 6.61 -18.12
CA LEU A 139 5.49 5.36 -17.80
C LEU A 139 6.41 4.31 -17.19
N VAL A 140 7.64 4.17 -17.69
CA VAL A 140 8.61 3.21 -17.14
C VAL A 140 8.89 3.52 -15.68
N SER A 141 9.11 4.79 -15.33
CA SER A 141 9.33 5.22 -13.94
C SER A 141 8.10 5.07 -13.02
N ILE A 142 6.92 4.85 -13.59
CA ILE A 142 5.71 4.50 -12.83
C ILE A 142 5.70 3.01 -12.50
N LEU A 143 6.27 2.17 -13.37
CA LEU A 143 6.25 0.70 -13.27
C LEU A 143 7.43 0.14 -12.45
N GLU A 144 8.48 0.93 -12.22
CA GLU A 144 9.65 0.62 -11.38
C GLU A 144 9.37 0.93 -9.89
#